data_fe593873430d54cf971e2db1645d9467
#
_entry.id   fe593873430d54cf971e2db1645d9467
#
_cell.length_a   1.000
_cell.length_b   1.000
_cell.length_c   1.000
_cell.angle_alpha   90.00
_cell.angle_beta   90.00
_cell.angle_gamma   90.00
#
_symmetry.space_group_name_H-M   'P 1'
#
loop_
_entity.id
_entity.type
_entity.pdbx_description
1 polymer ?
#
loop_
_entity_poly.entity_id
_entity_poly.type
_entity_poly.pdbx_seq_one_letter_code
_entity_poly.pdbx_strand_id
1 'polypeptide(L)'
;MLTTDFPNGSPCWIDLGSPDPAAAAAFYGAVFGWTFQQLGPEAGGYGFFQTDGKTVAAVGPLTEEGAQSAWTTYFKTPDADATARAVADAGGTVRVAPFDVMEAGRMAQVTDPQGARFAIWQAGTTQGLDVVSADDALVWTELHTGDQEAGFAFYKAVFGWRNEPFPAPGMTYLVLSPAEGDLKATTFGGIAPVMGEGQPPSWTPYFATEVVDELVGRAEKAGGKVLMGAEDVPNVGRIAWLADPFGAPFALIKGEPQES
;
A
#
# COMPACT_ATOMS: atom_id res chain seq x y z
N MET A 1 -7.13 13.06 -0.95
CA MET A 1 -7.22 11.79 -1.72
C MET A 1 -5.99 11.63 -2.60
N LEU A 2 -5.56 10.40 -2.87
CA LEU A 2 -4.46 10.12 -3.79
C LEU A 2 -4.76 10.67 -5.18
N THR A 3 -3.74 11.23 -5.83
CA THR A 3 -3.78 11.67 -7.22
C THR A 3 -2.58 11.11 -7.97
N THR A 4 -2.66 11.01 -9.29
CA THR A 4 -1.56 10.53 -10.13
C THR A 4 -0.39 11.53 -10.29
N ASP A 5 -0.47 12.71 -9.66
CA ASP A 5 0.66 13.65 -9.59
C ASP A 5 1.74 13.18 -8.59
N PHE A 6 1.36 12.34 -7.64
CA PHE A 6 2.23 11.75 -6.62
C PHE A 6 3.22 12.75 -6.01
N PRO A 7 2.80 13.61 -5.08
CA PRO A 7 3.72 14.48 -4.33
C PRO A 7 4.80 13.65 -3.63
N ASN A 8 5.97 14.23 -3.39
CA ASN A 8 7.02 13.55 -2.63
C ASN A 8 6.50 13.12 -1.26
N GLY A 9 6.83 11.89 -0.86
CA GLY A 9 6.33 11.26 0.36
C GLY A 9 4.94 10.62 0.22
N SER A 10 4.23 10.74 -0.91
CA SER A 10 2.97 10.01 -1.10
C SER A 10 3.21 8.60 -1.63
N PRO A 11 2.29 7.65 -1.38
CA PRO A 11 2.34 6.35 -2.05
C PRO A 11 2.12 6.54 -3.55
N CYS A 12 3.02 5.99 -4.35
CA CYS A 12 2.98 6.12 -5.81
C CYS A 12 2.89 4.76 -6.53
N TRP A 13 3.22 3.67 -5.84
CA TRP A 13 3.21 2.32 -6.38
C TRP A 13 2.90 1.31 -5.29
N ILE A 14 2.27 0.21 -5.66
CA ILE A 14 2.12 -0.97 -4.82
C ILE A 14 2.45 -2.21 -5.64
N ASP A 15 3.14 -3.16 -5.04
CA ASP A 15 3.28 -4.49 -5.61
C ASP A 15 3.06 -5.61 -4.59
N LEU A 16 2.64 -6.74 -5.09
CA LEU A 16 2.47 -7.96 -4.33
C LEU A 16 3.67 -8.87 -4.55
N GLY A 17 4.37 -9.22 -3.48
CA GLY A 17 5.26 -10.36 -3.48
C GLY A 17 4.46 -11.65 -3.28
N SER A 18 4.54 -12.60 -4.21
CA SER A 18 3.80 -13.87 -4.11
C SER A 18 4.68 -15.08 -4.42
N PRO A 19 4.48 -16.22 -3.73
CA PRO A 19 5.15 -17.48 -4.09
C PRO A 19 4.68 -18.03 -5.44
N ASP A 20 3.49 -17.61 -5.90
CA ASP A 20 2.92 -17.95 -7.22
C ASP A 20 2.21 -16.73 -7.81
N PRO A 21 2.93 -15.87 -8.57
CA PRO A 21 2.34 -14.68 -9.17
C PRO A 21 1.18 -14.96 -10.12
N ALA A 22 1.17 -16.13 -10.79
CA ALA A 22 0.09 -16.50 -11.70
C ALA A 22 -1.20 -16.84 -10.94
N ALA A 23 -1.09 -17.59 -9.84
CA ALA A 23 -2.23 -17.89 -8.98
C ALA A 23 -2.75 -16.63 -8.26
N ALA A 24 -1.85 -15.75 -7.82
CA ALA A 24 -2.23 -14.45 -7.29
C ALA A 24 -2.97 -13.61 -8.33
N ALA A 25 -2.48 -13.57 -9.58
CA ALA A 25 -3.15 -12.87 -10.67
C ALA A 25 -4.55 -13.43 -10.95
N ALA A 26 -4.74 -14.74 -10.90
CA ALA A 26 -6.05 -15.35 -11.04
C ALA A 26 -7.00 -14.95 -9.90
N PHE A 27 -6.50 -14.88 -8.65
CA PHE A 27 -7.27 -14.43 -7.49
C PHE A 27 -7.73 -12.98 -7.62
N TYR A 28 -6.80 -12.04 -7.85
CA TYR A 28 -7.15 -10.62 -7.97
C TYR A 28 -7.99 -10.33 -9.21
N GLY A 29 -7.79 -11.08 -10.30
CA GLY A 29 -8.67 -11.07 -11.46
C GLY A 29 -10.10 -11.51 -11.15
N ALA A 30 -10.28 -12.53 -10.31
CA ALA A 30 -11.62 -12.98 -9.88
C ALA A 30 -12.29 -11.98 -8.92
N VAL A 31 -11.53 -11.29 -8.08
CA VAL A 31 -12.04 -10.31 -7.11
C VAL A 31 -12.41 -9.00 -7.80
N PHE A 32 -11.46 -8.35 -8.47
CA PHE A 32 -11.58 -7.00 -9.01
C PHE A 32 -11.87 -6.96 -10.53
N GLY A 33 -11.74 -8.08 -11.22
CA GLY A 33 -11.78 -8.07 -12.68
C GLY A 33 -10.48 -7.58 -13.35
N TRP A 34 -9.40 -7.45 -12.59
CA TRP A 34 -8.11 -7.02 -13.15
C TRP A 34 -7.57 -8.00 -14.17
N THR A 35 -6.95 -7.49 -15.20
CA THR A 35 -6.15 -8.27 -16.14
C THR A 35 -4.69 -8.29 -15.69
N PHE A 36 -3.97 -9.37 -16.01
CA PHE A 36 -2.55 -9.49 -15.71
C PHE A 36 -1.72 -9.37 -16.99
N GLN A 37 -0.83 -8.39 -17.03
CA GLN A 37 0.16 -8.22 -18.09
C GLN A 37 1.52 -8.66 -17.58
N GLN A 38 1.95 -9.87 -17.94
CA GLN A 38 3.29 -10.33 -17.64
C GLN A 38 4.32 -9.54 -18.47
N LEU A 39 5.39 -9.08 -17.80
CA LEU A 39 6.51 -8.45 -18.47
C LEU A 39 7.43 -9.49 -19.10
N GLY A 40 8.43 -9.03 -19.90
CA GLY A 40 9.38 -9.90 -20.57
C GLY A 40 10.19 -10.80 -19.60
N PRO A 41 10.93 -11.78 -20.15
CA PRO A 41 11.71 -12.74 -19.34
C PRO A 41 12.73 -12.08 -18.41
N GLU A 42 13.22 -10.89 -18.77
CA GLU A 42 14.15 -10.09 -17.96
C GLU A 42 13.53 -9.55 -16.66
N ALA A 43 12.21 -9.49 -16.58
CA ALA A 43 11.49 -9.06 -15.38
C ALA A 43 11.29 -10.18 -14.33
N GLY A 44 11.84 -11.38 -14.58
CA GLY A 44 11.86 -12.46 -13.60
C GLY A 44 10.49 -12.95 -13.12
N GLY A 45 9.43 -12.78 -13.94
CA GLY A 45 8.05 -13.15 -13.58
C GLY A 45 7.21 -11.99 -13.02
N TYR A 46 7.77 -10.79 -12.96
CA TYR A 46 7.04 -9.58 -12.58
C TYR A 46 6.06 -9.17 -13.68
N GLY A 47 4.93 -8.60 -13.28
CA GLY A 47 3.91 -8.10 -14.20
C GLY A 47 2.97 -7.11 -13.55
N PHE A 48 2.13 -6.49 -14.36
CA PHE A 48 1.21 -5.45 -13.95
C PHE A 48 -0.24 -5.98 -13.87
N PHE A 49 -0.92 -5.59 -12.81
CA PHE A 49 -2.38 -5.62 -12.77
C PHE A 49 -2.94 -4.39 -13.44
N GLN A 50 -3.90 -4.60 -14.31
CA GLN A 50 -4.49 -3.52 -15.11
C GLN A 50 -6.01 -3.57 -15.11
N THR A 51 -6.62 -2.39 -15.15
CA THR A 51 -8.03 -2.16 -15.50
C THR A 51 -8.07 -1.25 -16.72
N ASP A 52 -8.81 -1.64 -17.77
CA ASP A 52 -8.87 -0.91 -19.05
C ASP A 52 -7.50 -0.55 -19.65
N GLY A 53 -6.52 -1.46 -19.48
CA GLY A 53 -5.15 -1.27 -19.96
C GLY A 53 -4.30 -0.28 -19.15
N LYS A 54 -4.80 0.19 -18.01
CA LYS A 54 -4.10 1.09 -17.07
C LYS A 54 -3.62 0.34 -15.85
N THR A 55 -2.40 0.58 -15.42
CA THR A 55 -1.78 -0.09 -14.29
C THR A 55 -2.36 0.40 -12.96
N VAL A 56 -2.87 -0.53 -12.15
CA VAL A 56 -3.44 -0.29 -10.80
C VAL A 56 -2.59 -0.88 -9.69
N ALA A 57 -1.75 -1.87 -9.98
CA ALA A 57 -0.82 -2.53 -9.07
C ALA A 57 0.15 -3.41 -9.86
N ALA A 58 1.08 -4.07 -9.16
CA ALA A 58 1.94 -5.07 -9.76
C ALA A 58 2.02 -6.34 -8.89
N VAL A 59 2.58 -7.41 -9.46
CA VAL A 59 2.89 -8.64 -8.74
C VAL A 59 4.20 -9.24 -9.25
N GLY A 60 4.99 -9.76 -8.34
CA GLY A 60 6.23 -10.45 -8.63
C GLY A 60 6.48 -11.64 -7.71
N PRO A 61 7.49 -12.47 -8.02
CA PRO A 61 7.92 -13.55 -7.14
C PRO A 61 8.52 -13.00 -5.85
N LEU A 62 8.48 -13.80 -4.79
CA LEU A 62 9.24 -13.50 -3.57
C LEU A 62 10.74 -13.50 -3.87
N THR A 63 11.44 -12.45 -3.47
CA THR A 63 12.87 -12.27 -3.74
C THR A 63 13.76 -12.55 -2.54
N GLU A 64 13.21 -12.54 -1.33
CA GLU A 64 13.94 -12.81 -0.09
C GLU A 64 13.64 -14.22 0.42
N GLU A 65 14.67 -14.95 0.88
CA GLU A 65 14.50 -16.28 1.46
C GLU A 65 13.62 -16.21 2.72
N GLY A 66 12.61 -17.07 2.80
CA GLY A 66 11.67 -17.12 3.90
C GLY A 66 10.63 -15.96 3.91
N ALA A 67 10.61 -15.12 2.88
CA ALA A 67 9.59 -14.09 2.76
C ALA A 67 8.18 -14.71 2.63
N GLN A 68 7.19 -14.03 3.21
CA GLN A 68 5.78 -14.35 3.06
C GLN A 68 5.13 -13.42 2.04
N SER A 69 4.02 -13.87 1.46
CA SER A 69 3.23 -13.02 0.55
C SER A 69 2.77 -11.75 1.26
N ALA A 70 3.06 -10.60 0.66
CA ALA A 70 2.67 -9.31 1.22
C ALA A 70 2.64 -8.23 0.14
N TRP A 71 1.80 -7.24 0.34
CA TRP A 71 1.83 -5.99 -0.41
C TRP A 71 2.97 -5.10 0.08
N THR A 72 3.69 -4.48 -0.85
CA THR A 72 4.69 -3.45 -0.58
C THR A 72 4.16 -2.11 -1.08
N THR A 73 4.11 -1.12 -0.21
CA THR A 73 3.80 0.27 -0.59
C THR A 73 5.11 1.00 -0.87
N TYR A 74 5.16 1.71 -2.01
CA TYR A 74 6.29 2.52 -2.41
C TYR A 74 5.96 4.00 -2.24
N PHE A 75 6.79 4.71 -1.50
CA PHE A 75 6.65 6.15 -1.31
C PHE A 75 7.58 6.92 -2.24
N LYS A 76 7.02 7.91 -2.93
CA LYS A 76 7.79 8.73 -3.89
C LYS A 76 8.85 9.58 -3.19
N THR A 77 10.01 9.65 -3.79
CA THR A 77 11.12 10.51 -3.35
C THR A 77 11.80 11.18 -4.54
N PRO A 78 12.36 12.38 -4.35
CA PRO A 78 13.19 13.01 -5.38
C PRO A 78 14.61 12.42 -5.45
N ASP A 79 15.09 11.71 -4.40
CA ASP A 79 16.43 11.15 -4.29
C ASP A 79 16.39 9.89 -3.41
N ALA A 80 16.46 8.71 -4.04
CA ALA A 80 16.39 7.43 -3.35
C ALA A 80 17.60 7.19 -2.44
N ASP A 81 18.81 7.65 -2.82
CA ASP A 81 20.01 7.48 -2.01
C ASP A 81 19.97 8.37 -0.75
N ALA A 82 19.51 9.61 -0.89
CA ALA A 82 19.35 10.50 0.26
C ALA A 82 18.26 10.00 1.22
N THR A 83 17.15 9.50 0.68
CA THR A 83 16.06 8.97 1.49
C THR A 83 16.45 7.67 2.20
N ALA A 84 17.20 6.78 1.53
CA ALA A 84 17.73 5.57 2.18
C ALA A 84 18.69 5.92 3.35
N ARG A 85 19.51 6.97 3.22
CA ARG A 85 20.32 7.48 4.34
C ARG A 85 19.42 8.02 5.46
N ALA A 86 18.40 8.82 5.14
CA ALA A 86 17.47 9.35 6.13
C ALA A 86 16.73 8.24 6.89
N VAL A 87 16.35 7.15 6.21
CA VAL A 87 15.80 5.95 6.85
C VAL A 87 16.78 5.36 7.88
N ALA A 88 18.04 5.18 7.51
CA ALA A 88 19.06 4.65 8.42
C ALA A 88 19.33 5.59 9.60
N ASP A 89 19.43 6.89 9.34
CA ASP A 89 19.66 7.92 10.37
C ASP A 89 18.48 8.02 11.36
N ALA A 90 17.26 7.74 10.90
CA ALA A 90 16.05 7.70 11.73
C ALA A 90 15.84 6.34 12.45
N GLY A 91 16.81 5.41 12.36
CA GLY A 91 16.77 4.11 13.04
C GLY A 91 16.08 3.00 12.27
N GLY A 92 15.69 3.21 11.02
CA GLY A 92 15.20 2.17 10.13
C GLY A 92 16.33 1.33 9.53
N THR A 93 15.96 0.33 8.74
CA THR A 93 16.91 -0.58 8.09
C THR A 93 16.78 -0.50 6.58
N VAL A 94 17.89 -0.32 5.88
CA VAL A 94 17.98 -0.47 4.43
C VAL A 94 18.22 -1.95 4.11
N ARG A 95 17.18 -2.68 3.70
CA ARG A 95 17.27 -4.11 3.37
C ARG A 95 17.91 -4.35 2.02
N VAL A 96 17.51 -3.55 1.03
CA VAL A 96 18.12 -3.51 -0.30
C VAL A 96 18.52 -2.08 -0.58
N ALA A 97 19.81 -1.87 -0.84
CA ALA A 97 20.37 -0.56 -1.15
C ALA A 97 19.76 0.01 -2.45
N PRO A 98 19.74 1.34 -2.64
CA PRO A 98 19.20 1.94 -3.85
C PRO A 98 19.82 1.38 -5.13
N PHE A 99 18.97 0.95 -6.06
CA PHE A 99 19.37 0.43 -7.37
C PHE A 99 18.41 0.88 -8.47
N ASP A 100 18.91 0.91 -9.70
CA ASP A 100 18.12 1.32 -10.85
C ASP A 100 17.28 0.15 -11.39
N VAL A 101 15.98 0.40 -11.58
CA VAL A 101 15.07 -0.50 -12.27
C VAL A 101 15.00 -0.09 -13.73
N MET A 102 16.00 -0.49 -14.51
CA MET A 102 16.18 -0.06 -15.91
C MET A 102 16.02 1.47 -16.04
N GLU A 103 15.18 1.93 -16.97
CA GLU A 103 14.85 3.36 -17.14
C GLU A 103 13.60 3.78 -16.35
N ALA A 104 12.91 2.84 -15.71
CA ALA A 104 11.67 3.10 -14.98
C ALA A 104 11.88 4.03 -13.78
N GLY A 105 12.96 3.81 -13.04
CA GLY A 105 13.29 4.61 -11.86
C GLY A 105 14.34 3.95 -10.99
N ARG A 106 14.51 4.48 -9.77
CA ARG A 106 15.45 3.99 -8.76
C ARG A 106 14.71 3.69 -7.47
N MET A 107 14.93 2.52 -6.89
CA MET A 107 14.22 2.08 -5.69
C MET A 107 15.18 1.56 -4.62
N ALA A 108 14.69 1.53 -3.38
CA ALA A 108 15.28 0.76 -2.30
C ALA A 108 14.18 0.09 -1.48
N GLN A 109 14.51 -1.05 -0.85
CA GLN A 109 13.62 -1.71 0.09
C GLN A 109 14.10 -1.46 1.51
N VAL A 110 13.20 -1.04 2.35
CA VAL A 110 13.52 -0.55 3.69
C VAL A 110 12.51 -1.09 4.73
N THR A 111 12.86 -0.93 6.00
CA THR A 111 12.00 -1.31 7.13
C THR A 111 12.07 -0.18 8.16
N ASP A 112 10.94 0.20 8.72
CA ASP A 112 10.91 1.16 9.81
C ASP A 112 11.43 0.56 11.14
N PRO A 113 11.68 1.35 12.19
CA PRO A 113 12.24 0.85 13.45
C PRO A 113 11.35 -0.18 14.16
N GLN A 114 10.06 -0.25 13.84
CA GLN A 114 9.13 -1.20 14.45
C GLN A 114 8.94 -2.48 13.61
N GLY A 115 9.46 -2.53 12.38
CA GLY A 115 9.44 -3.70 11.53
C GLY A 115 8.53 -3.60 10.31
N ALA A 116 7.80 -2.49 10.09
CA ALA A 116 6.99 -2.33 8.91
C ALA A 116 7.85 -2.15 7.66
N ARG A 117 7.65 -3.03 6.68
CA ARG A 117 8.38 -3.02 5.40
C ARG A 117 7.69 -2.09 4.40
N PHE A 118 8.50 -1.33 3.68
CA PHE A 118 8.06 -0.48 2.58
C PHE A 118 9.20 -0.28 1.57
N ALA A 119 8.90 0.40 0.48
CA ALA A 119 9.90 0.79 -0.50
C ALA A 119 9.87 2.30 -0.75
N ILE A 120 10.96 2.82 -1.30
CA ILE A 120 11.06 4.19 -1.79
C ILE A 120 11.26 4.16 -3.30
N TRP A 121 10.66 5.12 -4.01
CA TRP A 121 10.68 5.20 -5.45
C TRP A 121 11.08 6.60 -5.92
N GLN A 122 12.20 6.67 -6.62
CA GLN A 122 12.60 7.85 -7.39
C GLN A 122 12.24 7.58 -8.83
N ALA A 123 11.27 8.34 -9.33
CA ALA A 123 10.75 8.13 -10.67
C ALA A 123 11.77 8.45 -11.77
N GLY A 124 11.83 7.58 -12.76
CA GLY A 124 12.41 7.80 -14.06
C GLY A 124 11.32 8.00 -15.11
N THR A 125 11.18 7.03 -16.02
CA THR A 125 10.07 7.00 -16.99
C THR A 125 8.73 6.60 -16.37
N THR A 126 8.73 5.88 -15.24
CA THR A 126 7.52 5.46 -14.51
C THR A 126 7.29 6.37 -13.31
N GLN A 127 6.27 7.21 -13.37
CA GLN A 127 5.94 8.15 -12.29
C GLN A 127 5.22 7.47 -11.11
N GLY A 128 4.42 6.46 -11.38
CA GLY A 128 3.59 5.72 -10.43
C GLY A 128 2.50 4.94 -11.14
N LEU A 129 1.46 4.57 -10.40
CA LEU A 129 0.26 3.90 -10.91
C LEU A 129 -0.50 4.81 -11.89
N ASP A 130 -1.13 4.23 -12.91
CA ASP A 130 -1.93 4.97 -13.89
C ASP A 130 -3.29 5.38 -13.30
N VAL A 131 -3.80 4.63 -12.32
CA VAL A 131 -5.11 4.86 -11.68
C VAL A 131 -4.97 4.73 -10.17
N VAL A 132 -5.49 5.71 -9.45
CA VAL A 132 -5.69 5.73 -8.00
C VAL A 132 -7.01 6.42 -7.68
N SER A 133 -7.57 6.21 -6.50
CA SER A 133 -8.81 6.85 -6.03
C SER A 133 -10.01 6.68 -6.97
N ALA A 134 -10.08 5.54 -7.65
CA ALA A 134 -11.19 5.09 -8.48
C ALA A 134 -11.62 3.70 -8.03
N ASP A 135 -12.75 3.22 -8.53
CA ASP A 135 -13.22 1.87 -8.26
C ASP A 135 -12.15 0.84 -8.62
N ASP A 136 -12.00 -0.15 -7.73
CA ASP A 136 -11.03 -1.23 -7.84
C ASP A 136 -9.56 -0.75 -7.97
N ALA A 137 -9.24 0.43 -7.41
CA ALA A 137 -7.90 0.99 -7.38
C ALA A 137 -7.50 1.43 -5.96
N LEU A 138 -6.20 1.64 -5.76
CA LEU A 138 -5.65 2.12 -4.49
C LEU A 138 -6.24 3.49 -4.13
N VAL A 139 -6.83 3.60 -2.95
CA VAL A 139 -7.39 4.87 -2.43
C VAL A 139 -6.72 5.32 -1.14
N TRP A 140 -6.19 4.38 -0.35
CA TRP A 140 -5.63 4.62 0.96
C TRP A 140 -4.56 3.60 1.29
N THR A 141 -3.64 3.92 2.18
CA THR A 141 -2.70 2.96 2.75
C THR A 141 -2.60 3.15 4.25
N GLU A 142 -2.54 2.08 5.02
CA GLU A 142 -2.60 2.16 6.47
C GLU A 142 -1.42 1.44 7.11
N LEU A 143 -0.69 2.15 7.96
CA LEU A 143 0.33 1.57 8.82
C LEU A 143 -0.31 1.03 10.11
N HIS A 144 -0.18 -0.27 10.32
CA HIS A 144 -0.46 -0.89 11.60
C HIS A 144 0.83 -1.03 12.39
N THR A 145 0.88 -0.44 13.58
CA THR A 145 2.11 -0.40 14.38
C THR A 145 1.81 -0.47 15.88
N GLY A 146 2.78 -0.94 16.67
CA GLY A 146 2.63 -1.05 18.11
C GLY A 146 2.72 0.29 18.84
N ASP A 147 3.49 1.24 18.29
CA ASP A 147 3.66 2.61 18.81
C ASP A 147 3.45 3.61 17.66
N GLN A 148 2.25 4.22 17.64
CA GLN A 148 1.84 5.15 16.59
C GLN A 148 2.63 6.46 16.62
N GLU A 149 3.01 6.95 17.81
CA GLU A 149 3.79 8.19 17.96
C GLU A 149 5.21 7.99 17.43
N ALA A 150 5.88 6.90 17.81
CA ALA A 150 7.19 6.55 17.31
C ALA A 150 7.15 6.26 15.80
N GLY A 151 6.11 5.56 15.32
CA GLY A 151 5.89 5.33 13.89
C GLY A 151 5.78 6.65 13.13
N PHE A 152 4.90 7.56 13.57
CA PHE A 152 4.76 8.86 12.92
C PHE A 152 6.06 9.68 12.96
N ALA A 153 6.77 9.68 14.10
CA ALA A 153 8.04 10.43 14.24
C ALA A 153 9.09 9.96 13.22
N PHE A 154 9.18 8.66 12.97
CA PHE A 154 10.05 8.11 11.94
C PHE A 154 9.70 8.61 10.54
N TYR A 155 8.45 8.45 10.10
CA TYR A 155 8.05 8.86 8.75
C TYR A 155 8.09 10.39 8.57
N LYS A 156 7.84 11.15 9.63
CA LYS A 156 8.03 12.61 9.64
C LYS A 156 9.51 12.98 9.42
N ALA A 157 10.43 12.25 10.04
CA ALA A 157 11.86 12.50 9.85
C ALA A 157 12.33 12.14 8.43
N VAL A 158 11.78 11.07 7.82
CA VAL A 158 12.18 10.59 6.50
C VAL A 158 11.54 11.39 5.37
N PHE A 159 10.23 11.65 5.46
CA PHE A 159 9.43 12.25 4.35
C PHE A 159 8.85 13.63 4.69
N GLY A 160 9.00 14.10 5.93
CA GLY A 160 8.39 15.36 6.36
C GLY A 160 6.87 15.28 6.55
N TRP A 161 6.28 14.09 6.70
CA TRP A 161 4.83 13.93 6.77
C TRP A 161 4.18 14.78 7.86
N ARG A 162 2.95 15.17 7.59
CA ARG A 162 2.04 15.83 8.53
C ARG A 162 0.93 14.87 8.90
N ASN A 163 0.32 15.08 10.06
CA ASN A 163 -0.84 14.30 10.49
C ASN A 163 -1.96 15.20 11.04
N GLU A 164 -3.17 14.67 11.00
CA GLU A 164 -4.30 15.14 11.80
C GLU A 164 -4.87 13.95 12.59
N PRO A 165 -5.15 14.12 13.91
CA PRO A 165 -5.83 13.09 14.67
C PRO A 165 -7.28 12.96 14.18
N PHE A 166 -7.71 11.73 13.93
CA PHE A 166 -9.09 11.42 13.59
C PHE A 166 -9.77 10.76 14.79
N PRO A 167 -10.95 11.22 15.23
CA PRO A 167 -11.66 10.64 16.35
C PRO A 167 -12.23 9.27 15.97
N ALA A 168 -11.54 8.20 16.35
CA ALA A 168 -12.00 6.84 16.17
C ALA A 168 -12.39 6.23 17.53
N PRO A 169 -13.52 5.48 17.64
CA PRO A 169 -13.96 4.88 18.88
C PRO A 169 -12.91 3.91 19.45
N GLY A 170 -12.42 4.20 20.65
CA GLY A 170 -11.50 3.29 21.37
C GLY A 170 -10.06 3.25 20.89
N MET A 171 -9.68 4.06 19.90
CA MET A 171 -8.31 4.13 19.41
C MET A 171 -7.90 5.55 19.03
N THR A 172 -6.60 5.80 19.00
CA THR A 172 -6.01 6.95 18.31
C THR A 172 -5.82 6.56 16.85
N TYR A 173 -6.24 7.40 15.91
CA TYR A 173 -5.98 7.25 14.50
C TYR A 173 -5.34 8.53 13.95
N LEU A 174 -4.27 8.42 13.20
CA LEU A 174 -3.56 9.56 12.63
C LEU A 174 -3.75 9.54 11.11
N VAL A 175 -4.41 10.55 10.57
CA VAL A 175 -4.53 10.75 9.12
C VAL A 175 -3.27 11.39 8.60
N LEU A 176 -2.69 10.84 7.55
CA LEU A 176 -1.39 11.23 6.99
C LEU A 176 -1.54 12.09 5.73
N SER A 177 -0.66 13.08 5.61
CA SER A 177 -0.50 13.90 4.42
C SER A 177 0.98 14.13 4.12
N PRO A 178 1.38 14.37 2.85
CA PRO A 178 2.75 14.74 2.49
C PRO A 178 3.19 16.04 3.17
N ALA A 179 4.49 16.35 3.09
CA ALA A 179 5.06 17.58 3.63
C ALA A 179 4.43 18.85 3.04
N GLU A 180 4.03 18.81 1.77
CA GLU A 180 3.52 19.93 1.01
C GLU A 180 2.07 19.68 0.55
N GLY A 181 1.42 20.75 0.09
CA GLY A 181 0.04 20.73 -0.39
C GLY A 181 -0.99 21.05 0.69
N ASP A 182 -2.27 21.09 0.31
CA ASP A 182 -3.38 21.22 1.26
C ASP A 182 -3.50 19.98 2.13
N LEU A 183 -3.60 20.17 3.45
CA LEU A 183 -3.53 19.07 4.41
C LEU A 183 -4.65 18.04 4.21
N LYS A 184 -5.87 18.49 3.92
CA LYS A 184 -7.03 17.61 3.74
C LYS A 184 -7.11 17.03 2.33
N ALA A 185 -6.81 17.85 1.32
CA ALA A 185 -6.90 17.44 -0.08
C ALA A 185 -5.83 16.42 -0.46
N THR A 186 -4.68 16.41 0.24
CA THR A 186 -3.55 15.52 -0.05
C THR A 186 -3.43 14.32 0.89
N THR A 187 -4.44 14.03 1.72
CA THR A 187 -4.45 12.83 2.57
C THR A 187 -4.33 11.56 1.73
N PHE A 188 -3.52 10.63 2.19
CA PHE A 188 -3.24 9.39 1.45
C PHE A 188 -3.28 8.12 2.30
N GLY A 189 -3.31 8.25 3.63
CA GLY A 189 -3.16 7.10 4.49
C GLY A 189 -3.36 7.44 5.96
N GLY A 190 -3.18 6.43 6.80
CA GLY A 190 -3.29 6.58 8.24
C GLY A 190 -2.34 5.69 9.01
N ILE A 191 -2.29 5.93 10.34
CA ILE A 191 -1.59 5.08 11.30
C ILE A 191 -2.60 4.61 12.33
N ALA A 192 -2.72 3.29 12.48
CA ALA A 192 -3.57 2.59 13.42
C ALA A 192 -2.73 1.67 14.33
N PRO A 193 -3.24 1.26 15.50
CA PRO A 193 -2.63 0.20 16.26
C PRO A 193 -2.72 -1.14 15.53
N VAL A 194 -1.80 -2.07 15.81
CA VAL A 194 -1.90 -3.45 15.31
C VAL A 194 -3.22 -4.08 15.76
N MET A 195 -3.87 -4.84 14.89
CA MET A 195 -5.22 -5.37 15.09
C MET A 195 -5.29 -6.60 16.00
N GLY A 196 -4.17 -7.23 16.29
CA GLY A 196 -4.12 -8.45 17.10
C GLY A 196 -2.82 -8.61 17.85
N GLU A 197 -2.86 -9.31 18.98
CA GLU A 197 -1.67 -9.63 19.75
C GLU A 197 -0.68 -10.44 18.91
N GLY A 198 0.57 -9.97 18.84
CA GLY A 198 1.64 -10.64 18.09
C GLY A 198 1.64 -10.42 16.57
N GLN A 199 0.75 -9.58 16.04
CA GLN A 199 0.83 -9.20 14.62
C GLN A 199 2.02 -8.25 14.38
N PRO A 200 2.84 -8.51 13.35
CA PRO A 200 3.94 -7.61 13.01
C PRO A 200 3.40 -6.30 12.41
N PRO A 201 4.11 -5.19 12.63
CA PRO A 201 3.82 -3.94 11.95
C PRO A 201 3.84 -4.11 10.43
N SER A 202 2.89 -3.46 9.73
CA SER A 202 2.76 -3.59 8.28
C SER A 202 2.01 -2.43 7.66
N TRP A 203 2.27 -2.20 6.38
CA TRP A 203 1.46 -1.35 5.52
C TRP A 203 0.40 -2.18 4.81
N THR A 204 -0.85 -1.77 4.88
CA THR A 204 -1.99 -2.43 4.23
C THR A 204 -2.61 -1.51 3.19
N PRO A 205 -2.71 -1.91 1.90
CA PRO A 205 -3.40 -1.14 0.87
C PRO A 205 -4.92 -1.29 1.02
N TYR A 206 -5.64 -0.21 0.76
CA TYR A 206 -7.09 -0.16 0.66
C TYR A 206 -7.51 0.11 -0.78
N PHE A 207 -8.37 -0.72 -1.31
CA PHE A 207 -8.94 -0.57 -2.64
C PHE A 207 -10.37 -0.03 -2.53
N ALA A 208 -10.65 1.03 -3.28
CA ALA A 208 -12.00 1.58 -3.34
C ALA A 208 -12.93 0.65 -4.11
N THR A 209 -14.17 0.56 -3.69
CA THR A 209 -15.22 -0.17 -4.42
C THR A 209 -16.61 0.25 -3.96
N GLU A 210 -17.56 0.28 -4.87
CA GLU A 210 -18.98 0.51 -4.54
C GLU A 210 -19.67 -0.75 -3.97
N VAL A 211 -19.07 -1.95 -4.11
CA VAL A 211 -19.72 -3.25 -3.89
C VAL A 211 -18.95 -4.14 -2.90
N VAL A 212 -18.58 -3.60 -1.73
CA VAL A 212 -17.73 -4.27 -0.72
C VAL A 212 -18.19 -5.71 -0.43
N ASP A 213 -19.48 -5.92 -0.11
CA ASP A 213 -20.00 -7.25 0.23
C ASP A 213 -19.89 -8.25 -0.92
N GLU A 214 -20.07 -7.78 -2.15
CA GLU A 214 -19.94 -8.64 -3.33
C GLU A 214 -18.47 -9.07 -3.52
N LEU A 215 -17.51 -8.14 -3.36
CA LEU A 215 -16.08 -8.46 -3.48
C LEU A 215 -15.61 -9.36 -2.35
N VAL A 216 -16.13 -9.22 -1.13
CA VAL A 216 -15.88 -10.17 -0.04
C VAL A 216 -16.31 -11.58 -0.47
N GLY A 217 -17.54 -11.74 -1.01
CA GLY A 217 -18.02 -13.03 -1.48
C GLY A 217 -17.22 -13.59 -2.68
N ARG A 218 -16.71 -12.73 -3.58
CA ARG A 218 -15.82 -13.15 -4.68
C ARG A 218 -14.47 -13.64 -4.12
N ALA A 219 -13.89 -12.91 -3.15
CA ALA A 219 -12.62 -13.29 -2.53
C ALA A 219 -12.70 -14.64 -1.82
N GLU A 220 -13.76 -14.90 -1.03
CA GLU A 220 -13.98 -16.20 -0.40
C GLU A 220 -14.08 -17.34 -1.42
N LYS A 221 -14.87 -17.14 -2.49
CA LYS A 221 -14.99 -18.13 -3.57
C LYS A 221 -13.69 -18.39 -4.32
N ALA A 222 -12.83 -17.39 -4.42
CA ALA A 222 -11.50 -17.51 -5.04
C ALA A 222 -10.42 -18.05 -4.09
N GLY A 223 -10.77 -18.43 -2.85
CA GLY A 223 -9.85 -19.03 -1.87
C GLY A 223 -9.17 -18.04 -0.95
N GLY A 224 -9.57 -16.78 -0.95
CA GLY A 224 -9.14 -15.78 0.02
C GLY A 224 -9.76 -15.99 1.40
N LYS A 225 -9.24 -15.28 2.38
CA LYS A 225 -9.70 -15.34 3.77
C LYS A 225 -10.28 -14.00 4.19
N VAL A 226 -11.43 -14.01 4.85
CA VAL A 226 -12.00 -12.83 5.52
C VAL A 226 -11.33 -12.67 6.88
N LEU A 227 -10.64 -11.55 7.08
CA LEU A 227 -10.01 -11.17 8.33
C LEU A 227 -10.98 -10.35 9.20
N MET A 228 -11.72 -9.43 8.58
CA MET A 228 -12.84 -8.69 9.12
C MET A 228 -13.93 -8.59 8.04
N GLY A 229 -15.14 -9.01 8.37
CA GLY A 229 -16.29 -8.91 7.46
C GLY A 229 -16.63 -7.45 7.15
N ALA A 230 -17.49 -7.26 6.14
CA ALA A 230 -17.92 -5.93 5.77
C ALA A 230 -18.71 -5.25 6.89
N GLU A 231 -18.20 -4.15 7.41
CA GLU A 231 -18.77 -3.37 8.52
C GLU A 231 -18.84 -1.88 8.17
N ASP A 232 -19.88 -1.22 8.66
CA ASP A 232 -20.02 0.23 8.51
C ASP A 232 -19.30 0.94 9.65
N VAL A 233 -18.28 1.73 9.29
CA VAL A 233 -17.48 2.53 10.24
C VAL A 233 -17.94 3.98 10.14
N PRO A 234 -18.48 4.58 11.24
CA PRO A 234 -19.01 5.94 11.22
C PRO A 234 -17.97 6.96 10.72
N ASN A 235 -18.38 7.86 9.84
CA ASN A 235 -17.57 8.90 9.20
C ASN A 235 -16.41 8.39 8.30
N VAL A 236 -16.39 7.10 8.00
CA VAL A 236 -15.37 6.48 7.12
C VAL A 236 -16.05 5.79 5.95
N GLY A 237 -17.03 4.91 6.23
CA GLY A 237 -17.75 4.15 5.24
C GLY A 237 -17.77 2.66 5.53
N ARG A 238 -18.07 1.84 4.53
CA ARG A 238 -18.13 0.39 4.63
C ARG A 238 -16.78 -0.22 4.30
N ILE A 239 -16.21 -0.99 5.22
CA ILE A 239 -14.85 -1.54 5.14
C ILE A 239 -14.90 -3.06 5.33
N ALA A 240 -14.03 -3.78 4.63
CA ALA A 240 -13.73 -5.19 4.90
C ALA A 240 -12.23 -5.43 4.81
N TRP A 241 -11.72 -6.39 5.59
CA TRP A 241 -10.32 -6.80 5.54
C TRP A 241 -10.22 -8.25 5.14
N LEU A 242 -9.37 -8.48 4.17
CA LEU A 242 -9.21 -9.76 3.51
C LEU A 242 -7.73 -10.15 3.46
N ALA A 243 -7.46 -11.41 3.21
CA ALA A 243 -6.15 -11.88 2.76
C ALA A 243 -6.33 -12.73 1.51
N ASP A 244 -5.34 -12.66 0.62
CA ASP A 244 -5.29 -13.53 -0.54
C ASP A 244 -5.00 -15.00 -0.14
N PRO A 245 -5.05 -15.97 -1.05
CA PRO A 245 -4.77 -17.39 -0.74
C PRO A 245 -3.37 -17.65 -0.16
N PHE A 246 -2.44 -16.71 -0.32
CA PHE A 246 -1.07 -16.80 0.19
C PHE A 246 -0.85 -16.00 1.47
N GLY A 247 -1.90 -15.32 1.97
CA GLY A 247 -1.89 -14.61 3.24
C GLY A 247 -1.59 -13.11 3.15
N ALA A 248 -1.44 -12.53 1.96
CA ALA A 248 -1.24 -11.09 1.81
C ALA A 248 -2.49 -10.30 2.19
N PRO A 249 -2.45 -9.44 3.23
CA PRO A 249 -3.62 -8.67 3.66
C PRO A 249 -3.87 -7.48 2.73
N PHE A 250 -5.16 -7.18 2.53
CA PHE A 250 -5.64 -5.97 1.86
C PHE A 250 -7.02 -5.59 2.39
N ALA A 251 -7.42 -4.35 2.18
CA ALA A 251 -8.74 -3.87 2.58
C ALA A 251 -9.56 -3.38 1.38
N LEU A 252 -10.87 -3.48 1.53
CA LEU A 252 -11.87 -2.90 0.65
C LEU A 252 -12.54 -1.73 1.38
N ILE A 253 -12.82 -0.65 0.67
CA ILE A 253 -13.53 0.49 1.23
C ILE A 253 -14.51 1.11 0.22
N LYS A 254 -15.73 1.31 0.70
CA LYS A 254 -16.68 2.26 0.12
C LYS A 254 -16.77 3.46 1.03
N GLY A 255 -16.13 4.57 0.65
CA GLY A 255 -16.16 5.80 1.44
C GLY A 255 -17.56 6.38 1.59
N GLU A 256 -17.84 7.03 2.73
CA GLU A 256 -19.06 7.82 2.86
C GLU A 256 -19.05 8.98 1.83
N PRO A 257 -20.21 9.29 1.22
CA PRO A 257 -20.33 10.49 0.39
C PRO A 257 -19.94 11.71 1.23
N GLN A 258 -18.95 12.50 0.76
CA GLN A 258 -18.64 13.76 1.42
C GLN A 258 -19.80 14.72 1.20
N GLU A 259 -20.44 15.15 2.27
CA GLU A 259 -21.40 16.25 2.20
C GLU A 259 -20.65 17.52 1.69
N SER A 260 -21.08 17.99 0.54
CA SER A 260 -20.52 19.14 -0.18
C SER A 260 -20.91 20.47 0.47
#